data_b60427b557278c777c06e9f68ddfe2da
#
_entry.id   b60427b557278c777c06e9f68ddfe2da
#
_cell.length_a   1.000
_cell.length_b   1.000
_cell.length_c   1.000
_cell.angle_alpha   90.00
_cell.angle_beta   90.00
_cell.angle_gamma   90.00
#
_symmetry.space_group_name_H-M   'P 1'
#
loop_
_entity.id
_entity.type
_entity.pdbx_description
1 polymer ?
#
loop_
_entity_poly.entity_id
_entity_poly.type
_entity_poly.pdbx_seq_one_letter_code
_entity_poly.pdbx_strand_id
1 'polypeptide(L)'
;MHWINAVAIFTMIGSGWKIYNDDVIFGLLHFPDSVVIGKWAQYGLQWHFFGMWIFVLNGIAYLCYGIISGRFWQKLFPISPREVFVTVGEALRFRLRHDDLTHYNAVQKLLYLGVMLVGVLIVISGLALWKPVQFSELANLFGNFQNIRLVHFFCMTAIVAFVVIHFTLAVLVPRSLVAMFTGGPTLDGASAEADSLIPDIRP
;
A
#
# COMPACT_ATOMS: atom_id res chain seq x y z
N MET A 1 -6.45 -11.55 0.59
CA MET A 1 -6.05 -10.31 1.30
C MET A 1 -5.81 -9.14 0.34
N HIS A 2 -5.00 -9.28 -0.72
CA HIS A 2 -4.64 -8.16 -1.62
C HIS A 2 -5.86 -7.43 -2.22
N TRP A 3 -6.77 -8.14 -2.91
CA TRP A 3 -7.94 -7.55 -3.55
C TRP A 3 -8.94 -6.92 -2.58
N ILE A 4 -9.06 -7.48 -1.38
CA ILE A 4 -9.87 -6.91 -0.30
C ILE A 4 -9.31 -5.54 0.10
N ASN A 5 -7.98 -5.44 0.29
CA ASN A 5 -7.32 -4.16 0.56
C ASN A 5 -7.48 -3.17 -0.60
N ALA A 6 -7.35 -3.62 -1.84
CA ALA A 6 -7.51 -2.75 -3.00
C ALA A 6 -8.91 -2.10 -3.01
N VAL A 7 -9.98 -2.90 -2.86
CA VAL A 7 -11.35 -2.39 -2.79
C VAL A 7 -11.54 -1.43 -1.61
N ALA A 8 -11.04 -1.79 -0.43
CA ALA A 8 -11.13 -0.92 0.75
C ALA A 8 -10.41 0.41 0.54
N ILE A 9 -9.17 0.39 0.02
CA ILE A 9 -8.36 1.60 -0.24
C ILE A 9 -9.05 2.51 -1.26
N PHE A 10 -9.54 1.99 -2.39
CA PHE A 10 -10.26 2.82 -3.37
C PHE A 10 -11.54 3.42 -2.79
N THR A 11 -12.29 2.65 -2.01
CA THR A 11 -13.49 3.15 -1.30
C THR A 11 -13.13 4.27 -0.34
N MET A 12 -12.05 4.11 0.44
CA MET A 12 -11.61 5.12 1.41
C MET A 12 -11.02 6.36 0.74
N ILE A 13 -10.30 6.23 -0.38
CA ILE A 13 -9.80 7.37 -1.14
C ILE A 13 -10.99 8.20 -1.66
N GLY A 14 -11.91 7.59 -2.39
CA GLY A 14 -13.04 8.31 -2.98
C GLY A 14 -13.97 8.94 -1.92
N SER A 15 -14.25 8.23 -0.81
CA SER A 15 -15.05 8.77 0.29
C SER A 15 -14.28 9.81 1.10
N GLY A 16 -12.98 9.65 1.28
CA GLY A 16 -12.11 10.62 1.94
C GLY A 16 -12.01 11.94 1.17
N TRP A 17 -11.94 11.88 -0.16
CA TRP A 17 -12.01 13.06 -1.03
C TRP A 17 -13.34 13.79 -0.91
N LYS A 18 -14.46 13.06 -0.75
CA LYS A 18 -15.76 13.67 -0.47
C LYS A 18 -15.76 14.41 0.88
N ILE A 19 -15.28 13.78 1.94
CA ILE A 19 -15.17 14.39 3.26
C ILE A 19 -14.25 15.62 3.22
N TYR A 20 -13.14 15.54 2.50
CA TYR A 20 -12.24 16.68 2.30
C TYR A 20 -12.92 17.86 1.58
N ASN A 21 -13.71 17.59 0.53
CA ASN A 21 -14.42 18.64 -0.20
C ASN A 21 -15.49 19.37 0.65
N ASP A 22 -16.02 18.72 1.69
CA ASP A 22 -16.99 19.31 2.60
C ASP A 22 -16.34 20.28 3.62
N ASP A 23 -15.04 20.05 3.93
CA ASP A 23 -14.26 20.93 4.81
C ASP A 23 -12.79 20.94 4.35
N VAL A 24 -12.49 21.78 3.36
CA VAL A 24 -11.19 21.84 2.69
C VAL A 24 -10.08 22.36 3.60
N ILE A 25 -8.91 21.72 3.56
CA ILE A 25 -7.70 22.17 4.26
C ILE A 25 -6.95 23.19 3.40
N PHE A 26 -6.86 22.92 2.09
CA PHE A 26 -6.17 23.75 1.12
C PHE A 26 -7.20 24.32 0.14
N GLY A 27 -7.54 25.60 0.24
CA GLY A 27 -8.65 26.24 -0.45
C GLY A 27 -8.65 26.16 -1.99
N LEU A 28 -7.50 25.84 -2.61
CA LEU A 28 -7.37 25.68 -4.06
C LEU A 28 -7.55 24.23 -4.52
N LEU A 29 -7.55 23.26 -3.61
CA LEU A 29 -7.64 21.85 -3.95
C LEU A 29 -9.08 21.36 -3.75
N HIS A 30 -9.71 20.97 -4.84
CA HIS A 30 -11.01 20.29 -4.85
C HIS A 30 -10.97 19.06 -5.73
N PHE A 31 -11.56 17.97 -5.29
CA PHE A 31 -11.65 16.73 -6.06
C PHE A 31 -12.94 16.72 -6.89
N PRO A 32 -12.90 16.38 -8.18
CA PRO A 32 -14.07 16.31 -9.04
C PRO A 32 -15.13 15.32 -8.53
N ASP A 33 -16.41 15.63 -8.73
CA ASP A 33 -17.53 14.77 -8.33
C ASP A 33 -17.50 13.36 -8.97
N SER A 34 -16.82 13.22 -10.11
CA SER A 34 -16.66 11.95 -10.81
C SER A 34 -15.76 10.94 -10.09
N VAL A 35 -14.89 11.40 -9.18
CA VAL A 35 -13.93 10.54 -8.46
C VAL A 35 -14.24 10.41 -6.97
N VAL A 36 -15.23 11.13 -6.45
CA VAL A 36 -15.64 11.05 -5.05
C VAL A 36 -16.77 10.04 -4.84
N ILE A 37 -16.79 9.39 -3.68
CA ILE A 37 -17.83 8.44 -3.27
C ILE A 37 -18.71 9.10 -2.21
N GLY A 38 -20.02 9.09 -2.45
CA GLY A 38 -21.02 9.71 -1.59
C GLY A 38 -21.40 11.11 -2.07
N LYS A 39 -22.70 11.32 -2.39
CA LYS A 39 -23.22 12.61 -2.86
C LYS A 39 -23.33 13.64 -1.73
N TRP A 40 -23.58 13.19 -0.50
CA TRP A 40 -23.75 13.99 0.70
C TRP A 40 -22.69 13.63 1.73
N ALA A 41 -22.33 14.57 2.60
CA ALA A 41 -21.32 14.37 3.65
C ALA A 41 -21.55 13.10 4.47
N GLN A 42 -22.79 12.85 4.89
CA GLN A 42 -23.17 11.65 5.65
C GLN A 42 -22.91 10.35 4.89
N TYR A 43 -23.15 10.31 3.59
CA TYR A 43 -22.86 9.12 2.78
C TYR A 43 -21.37 8.94 2.53
N GLY A 44 -20.63 10.05 2.38
CA GLY A 44 -19.16 10.01 2.34
C GLY A 44 -18.59 9.38 3.62
N LEU A 45 -19.06 9.79 4.79
CA LEU A 45 -18.67 9.22 6.08
C LEU A 45 -19.05 7.73 6.21
N GLN A 46 -20.26 7.33 5.79
CA GLN A 46 -20.69 5.94 5.85
C GLN A 46 -19.79 5.03 5.01
N TRP A 47 -19.49 5.43 3.77
CA TRP A 47 -18.57 4.69 2.90
C TRP A 47 -17.15 4.66 3.46
N HIS A 48 -16.70 5.76 4.05
CA HIS A 48 -15.38 5.83 4.66
C HIS A 48 -15.26 4.86 5.85
N PHE A 49 -16.23 4.85 6.76
CA PHE A 49 -16.24 3.90 7.87
C PHE A 49 -16.40 2.45 7.43
N PHE A 50 -17.22 2.19 6.40
CA PHE A 50 -17.34 0.86 5.82
C PHE A 50 -15.97 0.37 5.30
N GLY A 51 -15.30 1.18 4.47
CA GLY A 51 -13.96 0.88 3.96
C GLY A 51 -12.93 0.74 5.07
N MET A 52 -12.99 1.61 6.09
CA MET A 52 -12.11 1.58 7.26
C MET A 52 -12.16 0.23 7.99
N TRP A 53 -13.35 -0.30 8.28
CA TRP A 53 -13.47 -1.59 8.96
C TRP A 53 -12.87 -2.72 8.15
N ILE A 54 -13.12 -2.75 6.85
CA ILE A 54 -12.53 -3.76 5.96
C ILE A 54 -11.00 -3.63 5.94
N PHE A 55 -10.48 -2.40 5.80
CA PHE A 55 -9.05 -2.12 5.77
C PHE A 55 -8.35 -2.51 7.08
N VAL A 56 -8.91 -2.10 8.22
CA VAL A 56 -8.32 -2.38 9.54
C VAL A 56 -8.33 -3.87 9.85
N LEU A 57 -9.47 -4.56 9.68
CA LEU A 57 -9.57 -5.99 9.98
C LEU A 57 -8.64 -6.82 9.09
N ASN A 58 -8.62 -6.53 7.78
CA ASN A 58 -7.73 -7.23 6.86
C ASN A 58 -6.26 -6.86 7.10
N GLY A 59 -5.98 -5.60 7.49
CA GLY A 59 -4.64 -5.12 7.87
C GLY A 59 -4.11 -5.83 9.12
N ILE A 60 -4.92 -5.94 10.17
CA ILE A 60 -4.56 -6.70 11.39
C ILE A 60 -4.28 -8.17 11.03
N ALA A 61 -5.15 -8.81 10.27
CA ALA A 61 -4.95 -10.19 9.85
C ALA A 61 -3.64 -10.36 9.04
N TYR A 62 -3.32 -9.42 8.17
CA TYR A 62 -2.08 -9.41 7.39
C TYR A 62 -0.84 -9.23 8.28
N LEU A 63 -0.87 -8.27 9.21
CA LEU A 63 0.23 -8.02 10.13
C LEU A 63 0.47 -9.20 11.08
N CYS A 64 -0.60 -9.73 11.68
CA CYS A 64 -0.52 -10.91 12.54
C CYS A 64 0.06 -12.11 11.79
N TYR A 65 -0.44 -12.39 10.58
CA TYR A 65 0.10 -13.46 9.76
C TYR A 65 1.57 -13.25 9.41
N GLY A 66 1.96 -12.05 9.02
CA GLY A 66 3.34 -11.71 8.65
C GLY A 66 4.33 -11.85 9.80
N ILE A 67 3.90 -11.48 11.03
CA ILE A 67 4.70 -11.60 12.25
C ILE A 67 4.79 -13.07 12.68
N ILE A 68 3.65 -13.76 12.83
CA ILE A 68 3.59 -15.15 13.33
C ILE A 68 4.32 -16.11 12.41
N SER A 69 4.18 -15.93 11.08
CA SER A 69 4.85 -16.78 10.10
C SER A 69 6.33 -16.44 9.88
N GLY A 70 6.86 -15.40 10.52
CA GLY A 70 8.23 -14.93 10.33
C GLY A 70 8.53 -14.33 8.93
N ARG A 71 7.52 -14.23 8.05
CA ARG A 71 7.68 -13.76 6.67
C ARG A 71 8.22 -12.34 6.56
N PHE A 72 7.88 -11.46 7.49
CA PHE A 72 8.39 -10.09 7.46
C PHE A 72 9.91 -10.06 7.66
N TRP A 73 10.41 -10.87 8.62
CA TRP A 73 11.85 -10.97 8.86
C TRP A 73 12.61 -11.54 7.66
N GLN A 74 12.07 -12.58 7.04
CA GLN A 74 12.71 -13.24 5.89
C GLN A 74 12.68 -12.40 4.62
N LYS A 75 11.58 -11.66 4.36
CA LYS A 75 11.39 -10.94 3.08
C LYS A 75 11.79 -9.47 3.13
N LEU A 76 11.65 -8.81 4.29
CA LEU A 76 11.90 -7.37 4.43
C LEU A 76 13.28 -7.05 5.01
N PHE A 77 13.89 -7.97 5.77
CA PHE A 77 15.19 -7.75 6.40
C PHE A 77 16.24 -8.75 5.86
N PRO A 78 17.54 -8.37 5.83
CA PRO A 78 18.07 -7.04 6.12
C PRO A 78 17.80 -6.03 5.01
N ILE A 79 17.73 -4.74 5.38
CA ILE A 79 17.72 -3.63 4.45
C ILE A 79 19.11 -2.96 4.52
N SER A 80 19.86 -3.02 3.44
CA SER A 80 21.15 -2.32 3.35
C SER A 80 20.93 -0.90 2.84
N PRO A 81 21.30 0.15 3.61
CA PRO A 81 21.20 1.55 3.13
C PRO A 81 21.91 1.76 1.80
N ARG A 82 23.08 1.13 1.62
CA ARG A 82 23.86 1.22 0.38
C ARG A 82 23.08 0.66 -0.81
N GLU A 83 22.43 -0.49 -0.65
CA GLU A 83 21.61 -1.08 -1.71
C GLU A 83 20.41 -0.19 -2.06
N VAL A 84 19.78 0.46 -1.08
CA VAL A 84 18.69 1.41 -1.29
C VAL A 84 19.15 2.56 -2.19
N PHE A 85 20.28 3.22 -1.88
CA PHE A 85 20.80 4.32 -2.69
C PHE A 85 21.17 3.90 -4.11
N VAL A 86 21.81 2.74 -4.27
CA VAL A 86 22.17 2.20 -5.58
C VAL A 86 20.92 1.93 -6.41
N THR A 87 19.95 1.24 -5.83
CA THR A 87 18.72 0.83 -6.54
C THR A 87 17.82 2.03 -6.87
N VAL A 88 17.71 3.02 -5.98
CA VAL A 88 17.03 4.29 -6.29
C VAL A 88 17.70 4.99 -7.46
N GLY A 89 19.05 5.06 -7.48
CA GLY A 89 19.79 5.63 -8.59
C GLY A 89 19.60 4.90 -9.92
N GLU A 90 19.47 3.57 -9.89
CA GLU A 90 19.18 2.74 -11.07
C GLU A 90 17.72 2.91 -11.54
N ALA A 91 16.78 2.98 -10.63
CA ALA A 91 15.37 3.22 -10.91
C ALA A 91 15.13 4.59 -11.57
N LEU A 92 15.79 5.65 -11.08
CA LEU A 92 15.74 6.98 -11.68
C LEU A 92 16.38 7.04 -13.09
N ARG A 93 17.30 6.13 -13.40
CA ARG A 93 17.90 5.99 -14.74
C ARG A 93 17.15 5.03 -15.65
N PHE A 94 15.96 4.55 -15.25
CA PHE A 94 15.15 3.54 -15.95
C PHE A 94 15.92 2.23 -16.22
N ARG A 95 16.96 1.92 -15.45
CA ARG A 95 17.72 0.67 -15.51
C ARG A 95 17.18 -0.30 -14.46
N LEU A 96 15.95 -0.72 -14.65
CA LEU A 96 15.32 -1.76 -13.81
C LEU A 96 15.86 -3.14 -14.24
N ARG A 97 16.94 -3.58 -13.65
CA ARG A 97 17.43 -4.95 -13.83
C ARG A 97 16.52 -5.91 -13.06
N HIS A 98 15.89 -6.81 -13.79
CA HIS A 98 15.05 -7.88 -13.24
C HIS A 98 15.83 -9.19 -13.31
N ASP A 99 16.92 -9.29 -12.57
CA ASP A 99 17.76 -10.49 -12.63
C ASP A 99 17.30 -11.60 -11.66
N ASP A 100 16.40 -11.30 -10.71
CA ASP A 100 15.87 -12.31 -9.79
C ASP A 100 14.47 -11.94 -9.25
N LEU A 101 13.47 -12.75 -9.63
CA LEU A 101 12.07 -12.58 -9.16
C LEU A 101 11.83 -13.16 -7.76
N THR A 102 12.82 -13.85 -7.19
CA THR A 102 12.68 -14.54 -5.90
C THR A 102 13.01 -13.64 -4.71
N HIS A 103 13.81 -12.59 -4.92
CA HIS A 103 14.22 -11.65 -3.88
C HIS A 103 13.70 -10.24 -4.14
N TYR A 104 13.12 -9.61 -3.11
CA TYR A 104 12.73 -8.21 -3.21
C TYR A 104 13.96 -7.32 -3.30
N ASN A 105 13.95 -6.43 -4.28
CA ASN A 105 14.91 -5.34 -4.39
C ASN A 105 14.81 -4.41 -3.15
N ALA A 106 15.92 -3.78 -2.76
CA ALA A 106 15.96 -2.88 -1.59
C ALA A 106 14.91 -1.76 -1.65
N VAL A 107 14.61 -1.21 -2.85
CA VAL A 107 13.55 -0.22 -3.05
C VAL A 107 12.16 -0.83 -2.82
N GLN A 108 11.91 -2.05 -3.30
CA GLN A 108 10.64 -2.72 -3.04
C GLN A 108 10.44 -2.98 -1.55
N LYS A 109 11.48 -3.44 -0.83
CA LYS A 109 11.42 -3.62 0.63
C LYS A 109 11.08 -2.31 1.34
N LEU A 110 11.73 -1.20 0.95
CA LEU A 110 11.48 0.12 1.51
C LEU A 110 10.05 0.62 1.22
N LEU A 111 9.55 0.43 0.00
CA LEU A 111 8.18 0.81 -0.38
C LEU A 111 7.15 -0.01 0.40
N TYR A 112 7.36 -1.32 0.58
CA TYR A 112 6.45 -2.15 1.38
C TYR A 112 6.47 -1.77 2.85
N LEU A 113 7.64 -1.54 3.44
CA LEU A 113 7.74 -1.07 4.81
C LEU A 113 7.11 0.31 4.97
N GLY A 114 7.39 1.22 4.04
CA GLY A 114 6.82 2.57 4.02
C GLY A 114 5.31 2.57 3.96
N VAL A 115 4.69 1.81 3.05
CA VAL A 115 3.22 1.76 2.94
C VAL A 115 2.57 1.11 4.16
N MET A 116 3.23 0.13 4.81
CA MET A 116 2.73 -0.44 6.07
C MET A 116 2.77 0.59 7.20
N LEU A 117 3.85 1.34 7.34
CA LEU A 117 3.97 2.40 8.34
C LEU A 117 2.95 3.52 8.11
N VAL A 118 2.79 3.97 6.86
CA VAL A 118 1.76 4.95 6.48
C VAL A 118 0.36 4.38 6.74
N GLY A 119 0.13 3.08 6.48
CA GLY A 119 -1.12 2.39 6.78
C GLY A 119 -1.46 2.37 8.27
N VAL A 120 -0.48 2.16 9.14
CA VAL A 120 -0.66 2.26 10.60
C VAL A 120 -0.94 3.71 11.01
N LEU A 121 -0.17 4.66 10.50
CA LEU A 121 -0.30 6.06 10.85
C LEU A 121 -1.64 6.67 10.39
N ILE A 122 -2.16 6.28 9.21
CA ILE A 122 -3.47 6.76 8.75
C ILE A 122 -4.60 6.20 9.61
N VAL A 123 -4.50 4.97 10.12
CA VAL A 123 -5.47 4.41 11.06
C VAL A 123 -5.43 5.14 12.40
N ILE A 124 -4.24 5.37 12.97
CA ILE A 124 -4.07 6.09 14.23
C ILE A 124 -4.62 7.52 14.13
N SER A 125 -4.26 8.25 13.08
CA SER A 125 -4.78 9.61 12.85
C SER A 125 -6.28 9.62 12.58
N GLY A 126 -6.82 8.62 11.86
CA GLY A 126 -8.24 8.44 11.62
C GLY A 126 -9.04 8.20 12.90
N LEU A 127 -8.53 7.37 13.83
CA LEU A 127 -9.13 7.15 15.14
C LEU A 127 -9.14 8.43 15.98
N ALA A 128 -8.04 9.18 15.97
CA ALA A 128 -7.95 10.46 16.66
C ALA A 128 -8.93 11.51 16.10
N LEU A 129 -9.19 11.51 14.77
CA LEU A 129 -10.21 12.36 14.14
C LEU A 129 -11.62 11.93 14.50
N TRP A 130 -11.89 10.61 14.49
CA TRP A 130 -13.24 10.08 14.69
C TRP A 130 -13.73 10.25 16.12
N LYS A 131 -12.87 9.99 17.10
CA LYS A 131 -13.24 9.98 18.54
C LYS A 131 -12.18 10.70 19.37
N PRO A 132 -11.98 12.01 19.17
CA PRO A 132 -10.89 12.76 19.81
C PRO A 132 -10.98 12.77 21.35
N VAL A 133 -12.18 12.66 21.91
CA VAL A 133 -12.38 12.60 23.37
C VAL A 133 -12.04 11.23 23.93
N GLN A 134 -12.50 10.16 23.26
CA GLN A 134 -12.24 8.78 23.69
C GLN A 134 -10.78 8.37 23.46
N PHE A 135 -10.14 8.89 22.42
CA PHE A 135 -8.73 8.67 22.09
C PHE A 135 -7.91 9.95 22.34
N SER A 136 -8.13 10.59 23.50
CA SER A 136 -7.47 11.85 23.84
C SER A 136 -5.94 11.76 23.81
N GLU A 137 -5.36 10.63 24.24
CA GLU A 137 -3.91 10.40 24.19
C GLU A 137 -3.38 10.38 22.76
N LEU A 138 -4.13 9.77 21.83
CA LEU A 138 -3.78 9.80 20.40
C LEU A 138 -3.92 11.21 19.84
N ALA A 139 -5.00 11.94 20.20
CA ALA A 139 -5.20 13.32 19.76
C ALA A 139 -4.08 14.23 20.27
N ASN A 140 -3.68 14.10 21.52
CA ASN A 140 -2.59 14.85 22.15
C ASN A 140 -1.23 14.59 21.48
N LEU A 141 -0.97 13.36 20.98
CA LEU A 141 0.24 13.03 20.25
C LEU A 141 0.44 13.92 19.02
N PHE A 142 -0.63 14.32 18.36
CA PHE A 142 -0.58 15.20 17.17
C PHE A 142 -0.67 16.70 17.55
N GLY A 143 -0.99 17.03 18.80
CA GLY A 143 -1.06 18.38 19.36
C GLY A 143 -2.43 19.05 19.20
N ASN A 144 -3.00 19.15 18.01
CA ASN A 144 -4.30 19.76 17.79
C ASN A 144 -5.07 19.12 16.64
N PHE A 145 -6.38 19.39 16.56
CA PHE A 145 -7.26 18.77 15.58
C PHE A 145 -6.84 19.06 14.12
N GLN A 146 -6.34 20.25 13.83
CA GLN A 146 -5.87 20.57 12.48
C GLN A 146 -4.62 19.79 12.09
N ASN A 147 -3.71 19.59 13.02
CA ASN A 147 -2.53 18.76 12.78
C ASN A 147 -2.93 17.31 12.49
N ILE A 148 -3.92 16.76 13.22
CA ILE A 148 -4.43 15.40 12.93
C ILE A 148 -4.98 15.33 11.50
N ARG A 149 -5.76 16.32 11.07
CA ARG A 149 -6.29 16.41 9.70
C ARG A 149 -5.17 16.46 8.66
N LEU A 150 -4.14 17.29 8.89
CA LEU A 150 -2.98 17.39 8.01
C LEU A 150 -2.24 16.06 7.90
N VAL A 151 -1.94 15.42 9.03
CA VAL A 151 -1.26 14.11 9.04
C VAL A 151 -2.09 13.06 8.28
N HIS A 152 -3.40 13.00 8.54
CA HIS A 152 -4.29 12.07 7.86
C HIS A 152 -4.33 12.32 6.35
N PHE A 153 -4.42 13.60 5.94
CA PHE A 153 -4.39 14.00 4.54
C PHE A 153 -3.06 13.63 3.85
N PHE A 154 -1.92 13.89 4.48
CA PHE A 154 -0.63 13.52 3.90
C PHE A 154 -0.42 12.02 3.83
N CYS A 155 -0.90 11.27 4.82
CA CYS A 155 -0.90 9.79 4.76
C CYS A 155 -1.77 9.29 3.59
N MET A 156 -2.96 9.86 3.40
CA MET A 156 -3.83 9.55 2.25
C MET A 156 -3.11 9.86 0.93
N THR A 157 -2.47 11.04 0.82
CA THR A 157 -1.70 11.42 -0.38
C THR A 157 -0.56 10.45 -0.66
N ALA A 158 0.16 10.01 0.37
CA ALA A 158 1.22 9.01 0.24
C ALA A 158 0.68 7.66 -0.24
N ILE A 159 -0.48 7.22 0.26
CA ILE A 159 -1.15 5.99 -0.20
C ILE A 159 -1.58 6.13 -1.67
N VAL A 160 -2.16 7.27 -2.07
CA VAL A 160 -2.55 7.52 -3.47
C VAL A 160 -1.32 7.48 -4.37
N ALA A 161 -0.23 8.15 -4.00
CA ALA A 161 1.02 8.11 -4.74
C ALA A 161 1.56 6.66 -4.88
N PHE A 162 1.55 5.90 -3.78
CA PHE A 162 1.93 4.49 -3.80
C PHE A 162 1.04 3.67 -4.74
N VAL A 163 -0.28 3.84 -4.71
CA VAL A 163 -1.23 3.13 -5.58
C VAL A 163 -0.95 3.46 -7.06
N VAL A 164 -0.71 4.72 -7.39
CA VAL A 164 -0.38 5.13 -8.77
C VAL A 164 0.92 4.48 -9.25
N ILE A 165 1.98 4.54 -8.44
CA ILE A 165 3.28 3.92 -8.78
C ILE A 165 3.11 2.40 -8.90
N HIS A 166 2.45 1.77 -7.92
CA HIS A 166 2.22 0.33 -7.91
C HIS A 166 1.45 -0.15 -9.12
N PHE A 167 0.36 0.54 -9.47
CA PHE A 167 -0.45 0.22 -10.65
C PHE A 167 0.34 0.41 -11.94
N THR A 168 1.09 1.52 -12.07
CA THR A 168 1.93 1.78 -13.24
C THR A 168 2.97 0.67 -13.43
N LEU A 169 3.67 0.28 -12.36
CA LEU A 169 4.65 -0.80 -12.43
C LEU A 169 4.00 -2.15 -12.78
N ALA A 170 2.81 -2.43 -12.23
CA ALA A 170 2.08 -3.65 -12.55
C ALA A 170 1.67 -3.72 -14.03
N VAL A 171 1.26 -2.60 -14.63
CA VAL A 171 0.92 -2.51 -16.07
C VAL A 171 2.16 -2.64 -16.95
N LEU A 172 3.28 -2.03 -16.56
CA LEU A 172 4.55 -2.11 -17.30
C LEU A 172 5.15 -3.52 -17.31
N VAL A 173 4.79 -4.37 -16.32
CA VAL A 173 5.26 -5.77 -16.22
C VAL A 173 4.06 -6.73 -16.30
N PRO A 174 3.52 -7.01 -17.50
CA PRO A 174 2.26 -7.78 -17.67
C PRO A 174 2.30 -9.19 -17.05
N ARG A 175 3.47 -9.82 -17.00
CA ARG A 175 3.66 -11.12 -16.33
C ARG A 175 3.33 -11.06 -14.83
N SER A 176 3.59 -9.95 -14.18
CA SER A 176 3.24 -9.70 -12.78
C SER A 176 1.72 -9.63 -12.59
N LEU A 177 1.01 -8.96 -13.51
CA LEU A 177 -0.46 -8.92 -13.51
C LEU A 177 -1.08 -10.30 -13.65
N VAL A 178 -0.63 -11.11 -14.61
CA VAL A 178 -1.13 -12.47 -14.81
C VAL A 178 -0.90 -13.30 -13.56
N ALA A 179 0.30 -13.25 -12.95
CA ALA A 179 0.62 -13.98 -11.73
C ALA A 179 -0.28 -13.59 -10.54
N MET A 180 -0.76 -12.33 -10.47
CA MET A 180 -1.70 -11.87 -9.43
C MET A 180 -3.09 -12.54 -9.51
N PHE A 181 -3.51 -12.95 -10.71
CA PHE A 181 -4.80 -13.64 -10.92
C PHE A 181 -4.65 -15.16 -10.92
N THR A 182 -3.54 -15.69 -11.43
CA THR A 182 -3.31 -17.13 -11.58
C THR A 182 -2.56 -17.77 -10.41
N GLY A 183 -2.04 -16.96 -9.47
CA GLY A 183 -1.25 -17.46 -8.33
C GLY A 183 0.24 -17.68 -8.65
N GLY A 184 0.70 -17.33 -9.85
CA GLY A 184 2.07 -17.52 -10.32
C GLY A 184 2.36 -18.94 -10.83
N PRO A 185 3.57 -19.22 -11.34
CA PRO A 185 3.95 -20.53 -11.79
C PRO A 185 4.01 -21.50 -10.60
N THR A 186 3.49 -22.72 -10.78
CA THR A 186 3.62 -23.79 -9.80
C THR A 186 5.10 -24.21 -9.72
N LEU A 187 5.56 -24.66 -8.56
CA LEU A 187 6.94 -25.12 -8.36
C LEU A 187 7.29 -26.29 -9.33
N ASP A 188 6.28 -27.08 -9.72
CA ASP A 188 6.42 -28.17 -10.67
C ASP A 188 6.70 -27.68 -12.11
N GLY A 189 6.14 -26.52 -12.49
CA GLY A 189 6.41 -25.86 -13.78
C GLY A 189 7.82 -25.27 -13.87
N ALA A 190 8.33 -24.72 -12.79
CA ALA A 190 9.68 -24.15 -12.74
C ALA A 190 10.76 -25.23 -12.78
N SER A 191 10.52 -26.40 -12.17
CA SER A 191 11.43 -27.53 -12.23
C SER A 191 11.45 -28.19 -13.62
N ALA A 192 10.30 -28.28 -14.30
CA ALA A 192 10.21 -28.82 -15.65
C ALA A 192 10.87 -27.91 -16.71
N GLU A 193 10.79 -26.61 -16.55
CA GLU A 193 11.45 -25.62 -17.42
C GLU A 193 12.97 -25.61 -17.19
N ALA A 194 13.43 -25.77 -15.96
CA ALA A 194 14.83 -25.89 -15.62
C ALA A 194 15.46 -27.21 -16.17
N ASP A 195 14.72 -28.32 -16.13
CA ASP A 195 15.16 -29.63 -16.63
C ASP A 195 15.22 -29.65 -18.16
N SER A 196 14.37 -28.86 -18.84
CA SER A 196 14.40 -28.73 -20.31
C SER A 196 15.56 -27.89 -20.84
N LEU A 197 16.22 -27.11 -19.98
CA LEU A 197 17.37 -26.26 -20.32
C LEU A 197 18.72 -26.93 -20.08
N ILE A 198 18.74 -28.13 -19.51
CA ILE A 198 19.96 -28.93 -19.36
C ILE A 198 20.17 -29.73 -20.67
N PRO A 199 21.20 -29.43 -21.45
CA PRO A 199 21.49 -30.24 -22.63
C PRO A 199 21.80 -31.67 -22.19
N ASP A 200 21.18 -32.64 -22.86
CA ASP A 200 21.40 -34.09 -22.64
C ASP A 200 22.88 -34.45 -22.93
N ILE A 201 23.72 -34.30 -21.90
CA ILE A 201 25.11 -34.75 -21.95
C ILE A 201 25.11 -36.18 -21.42
N ARG A 202 24.61 -37.13 -22.24
CA ARG A 202 24.88 -38.55 -22.03
C ARG A 202 26.06 -38.95 -22.92
N PRO A 203 27.03 -39.65 -22.36
CA PRO A 203 28.23 -40.15 -23.07
C PRO A 203 27.91 -41.21 -24.11
#